data_55ebb41d83cdabc8c36b26a9544aaebb
#
_entry.id   55ebb41d83cdabc8c36b26a9544aaebb
#
_cell.length_a   1.000
_cell.length_b   1.000
_cell.length_c   1.000
_cell.angle_alpha   90.00
_cell.angle_beta   90.00
_cell.angle_gamma   90.00
#
_symmetry.space_group_name_H-M   'P 1'
#
loop_
_entity.id
_entity.type
_entity.pdbx_description
1 polymer ?
#
loop_
_entity_poly.entity_id
_entity_poly.type
_entity_poly.pdbx_seq_one_letter_code
_entity_poly.pdbx_strand_id
1 'polypeptide(L)'
;MADWNPSLYLQYGAERTRPAAELLARIPLDEVSTIADLGCGPGNSTALLKHRWPSARVTGVDNSPAMLEEARAALPDCHFVEADIRQYRPGQPLNLIYANASLQWVPDHYDLLPHLVSLLTLNGVLAIQMPDNWLEPTHVAMREVALEQDYPDRGREPLPGVHAYYDILSEAGCDVDIWRTTYFHKMSSHQAIIDWVSATGLRPWLQELNESEQKRFLKRYHELLEEQYPLQENGQILLAFPRLFIVAQRQP
;
A
#
# COMPACT_ATOMS: atom_id res chain seq x y z
N MET A 1 -13.87 12.39 -5.98
CA MET A 1 -13.62 11.29 -5.02
C MET A 1 -13.58 11.88 -3.62
N ALA A 2 -14.21 11.24 -2.62
CA ALA A 2 -14.02 11.67 -1.24
C ALA A 2 -12.55 11.44 -0.84
N ASP A 3 -11.94 12.39 -0.15
CA ASP A 3 -10.54 12.32 0.28
C ASP A 3 -10.33 11.22 1.33
N TRP A 4 -9.08 10.80 1.53
CA TRP A 4 -8.72 9.80 2.53
C TRP A 4 -8.91 10.36 3.96
N ASN A 5 -9.33 9.47 4.90
CA ASN A 5 -9.50 9.86 6.30
C ASN A 5 -8.26 9.44 7.12
N PRO A 6 -7.39 10.39 7.52
CA PRO A 6 -6.16 10.10 8.26
C PRO A 6 -6.41 9.44 9.62
N SER A 7 -7.44 9.88 10.36
CA SER A 7 -7.73 9.37 11.70
C SER A 7 -8.10 7.88 11.68
N LEU A 8 -8.92 7.45 10.71
CA LEU A 8 -9.27 6.03 10.53
C LEU A 8 -8.07 5.22 10.07
N TYR A 9 -7.20 5.81 9.25
CA TYR A 9 -5.97 5.17 8.80
C TYR A 9 -4.98 4.94 9.94
N LEU A 10 -4.85 5.87 10.88
CA LEU A 10 -3.91 5.81 12.00
C LEU A 10 -4.35 4.87 13.14
N GLN A 11 -5.62 4.48 13.19
CA GLN A 11 -6.15 3.56 14.22
C GLN A 11 -5.37 2.24 14.32
N TYR A 12 -4.78 1.79 13.21
CA TYR A 12 -3.98 0.56 13.12
C TYR A 12 -2.51 0.87 12.73
N GLY A 13 -1.96 1.93 13.32
CA GLY A 13 -0.66 2.47 12.93
C GLY A 13 0.50 1.47 13.06
N ALA A 14 0.54 0.68 14.14
CA ALA A 14 1.63 -0.28 14.39
C ALA A 14 1.66 -1.40 13.34
N GLU A 15 0.50 -2.00 13.03
CA GLU A 15 0.37 -3.07 12.05
C GLU A 15 0.64 -2.60 10.62
N ARG A 16 0.33 -1.34 10.31
CA ARG A 16 0.58 -0.73 9.00
C ARG A 16 2.02 -0.28 8.84
N THR A 17 2.69 0.09 9.93
CA THR A 17 4.09 0.54 9.92
C THR A 17 5.07 -0.63 9.84
N ARG A 18 4.73 -1.80 10.40
CA ARG A 18 5.60 -2.98 10.39
C ARG A 18 6.08 -3.38 9.00
N PRO A 19 5.22 -3.53 7.95
CA PRO A 19 5.71 -3.85 6.60
C PRO A 19 6.64 -2.78 6.02
N ALA A 20 6.37 -1.50 6.31
CA ALA A 20 7.27 -0.42 5.90
C ALA A 20 8.65 -0.56 6.54
N ALA A 21 8.72 -0.85 7.84
CA ALA A 21 10.01 -1.05 8.52
C ALA A 21 10.77 -2.28 8.00
N GLU A 22 10.06 -3.38 7.69
CA GLU A 22 10.66 -4.59 7.13
C GLU A 22 11.19 -4.35 5.70
N LEU A 23 10.44 -3.62 4.85
CA LEU A 23 10.94 -3.20 3.53
C LEU A 23 12.18 -2.31 3.68
N LEU A 24 12.13 -1.32 4.57
CA LEU A 24 13.23 -0.42 4.81
C LEU A 24 14.51 -1.19 5.20
N ALA A 25 14.40 -2.18 6.09
CA ALA A 25 15.54 -2.97 6.56
C ALA A 25 16.26 -3.75 5.46
N ARG A 26 15.60 -4.02 4.32
CA ARG A 26 16.16 -4.76 3.19
C ARG A 26 16.81 -3.88 2.12
N ILE A 27 16.73 -2.56 2.25
CA ILE A 27 17.34 -1.64 1.27
C ILE A 27 18.87 -1.67 1.41
N PRO A 28 19.62 -2.05 0.35
CA PRO A 28 21.07 -2.22 0.40
C PRO A 28 21.82 -0.90 0.16
N LEU A 29 21.42 0.17 0.86
CA LEU A 29 22.03 1.49 0.77
C LEU A 29 22.46 1.98 2.15
N ASP A 30 23.76 2.27 2.32
CA ASP A 30 24.31 2.85 3.54
C ASP A 30 24.09 4.36 3.57
N GLU A 31 24.44 5.05 2.50
CA GLU A 31 24.31 6.49 2.35
C GLU A 31 23.29 6.85 1.27
N VAL A 32 22.36 7.72 1.60
CA VAL A 32 21.32 8.21 0.70
C VAL A 32 21.18 9.71 0.85
N SER A 33 21.20 10.44 -0.25
CA SER A 33 21.05 11.89 -0.26
C SER A 33 19.68 12.36 -0.76
N THR A 34 19.03 11.57 -1.63
CA THR A 34 17.76 11.94 -2.27
C THR A 34 16.77 10.79 -2.26
N ILE A 35 15.61 11.01 -1.66
CA ILE A 35 14.55 10.00 -1.48
C ILE A 35 13.22 10.57 -1.97
N ALA A 36 12.44 9.76 -2.70
CA ALA A 36 11.01 9.98 -2.90
C ALA A 36 10.22 8.86 -2.22
N ASP A 37 9.23 9.23 -1.41
CA ASP A 37 8.25 8.35 -0.77
C ASP A 37 6.93 8.49 -1.52
N LEU A 38 6.62 7.52 -2.39
CA LEU A 38 5.47 7.57 -3.30
C LEU A 38 4.21 6.99 -2.64
N GLY A 39 3.17 7.82 -2.53
CA GLY A 39 1.97 7.53 -1.75
C GLY A 39 2.27 7.60 -0.26
N CYS A 40 2.93 8.68 0.15
CA CYS A 40 3.44 8.86 1.52
C CYS A 40 2.33 8.94 2.59
N GLY A 41 1.07 9.20 2.17
CA GLY A 41 -0.04 9.37 3.09
C GLY A 41 0.25 10.45 4.14
N PRO A 42 -0.09 10.21 5.43
CA PRO A 42 0.17 11.17 6.51
C PRO A 42 1.63 11.19 6.99
N GLY A 43 2.57 10.57 6.25
CA GLY A 43 4.00 10.65 6.50
C GLY A 43 4.62 9.53 7.33
N ASN A 44 3.91 8.44 7.63
CA ASN A 44 4.43 7.35 8.47
C ASN A 44 5.70 6.71 7.89
N SER A 45 5.69 6.36 6.61
CA SER A 45 6.87 5.85 5.90
C SER A 45 7.95 6.91 5.74
N THR A 46 7.57 8.16 5.45
CA THR A 46 8.48 9.30 5.36
C THR A 46 9.29 9.50 6.65
N ALA A 47 8.63 9.35 7.81
CA ALA A 47 9.29 9.42 9.12
C ALA A 47 10.35 8.33 9.30
N LEU A 48 10.07 7.09 8.90
CA LEU A 48 11.03 5.99 8.95
C LEU A 48 12.25 6.26 8.06
N LEU A 49 12.02 6.75 6.85
CA LEU A 49 13.08 7.13 5.90
C LEU A 49 13.96 8.25 6.47
N LYS A 50 13.35 9.28 7.01
CA LYS A 50 14.05 10.41 7.62
C LYS A 50 14.82 10.00 8.87
N HIS A 51 14.30 9.05 9.66
CA HIS A 51 15.01 8.50 10.81
C HIS A 51 16.26 7.71 10.41
N ARG A 52 16.17 6.87 9.36
CA ARG A 52 17.30 6.06 8.88
C ARG A 52 18.38 6.93 8.21
N TRP A 53 17.99 7.94 7.44
CA TRP A 53 18.90 8.86 6.75
C TRP A 53 18.58 10.33 7.10
N PRO A 54 19.03 10.80 8.27
CA PRO A 54 18.67 12.13 8.77
C PRO A 54 19.14 13.27 7.85
N SER A 55 20.25 13.07 7.13
CA SER A 55 20.81 14.06 6.19
C SER A 55 20.17 14.03 4.82
N ALA A 56 19.38 13.01 4.49
CA ALA A 56 18.74 12.89 3.19
C ALA A 56 17.64 13.95 2.99
N ARG A 57 17.54 14.42 1.76
CA ARG A 57 16.39 15.17 1.29
C ARG A 57 15.28 14.19 0.97
N VAL A 58 14.26 14.12 1.83
CA VAL A 58 13.10 13.26 1.66
C VAL A 58 11.94 14.07 1.09
N THR A 59 11.37 13.60 -0.01
CA THR A 59 10.16 14.17 -0.64
C THR A 59 9.04 13.15 -0.56
N GLY A 60 8.00 13.43 0.22
CA GLY A 60 6.76 12.67 0.21
C GLY A 60 5.87 13.13 -0.94
N VAL A 61 5.31 12.18 -1.67
CA VAL A 61 4.40 12.42 -2.81
C VAL A 61 3.08 11.71 -2.55
N ASP A 62 1.99 12.44 -2.61
CA ASP A 62 0.63 11.88 -2.49
C ASP A 62 -0.34 12.72 -3.32
N ASN A 63 -1.48 12.16 -3.70
CA ASN A 63 -2.52 12.89 -4.42
C ASN A 63 -3.68 13.34 -3.52
N SER A 64 -3.60 13.10 -2.20
CA SER A 64 -4.58 13.50 -1.20
C SER A 64 -4.12 14.75 -0.45
N PRO A 65 -4.75 15.93 -0.65
CA PRO A 65 -4.45 17.14 0.10
C PRO A 65 -4.55 16.94 1.62
N ALA A 66 -5.55 16.20 2.10
CA ALA A 66 -5.75 15.96 3.53
C ALA A 66 -4.60 15.13 4.14
N MET A 67 -4.12 14.11 3.43
CA MET A 67 -2.95 13.33 3.86
C MET A 67 -1.69 14.19 3.92
N LEU A 68 -1.48 15.04 2.91
CA LEU A 68 -0.31 15.91 2.85
C LEU A 68 -0.34 17.03 3.91
N GLU A 69 -1.51 17.49 4.32
CA GLU A 69 -1.66 18.45 5.43
C GLU A 69 -1.15 17.83 6.75
N GLU A 70 -1.60 16.61 7.07
CA GLU A 70 -1.14 15.85 8.24
C GLU A 70 0.37 15.59 8.17
N ALA A 71 0.87 15.16 7.00
CA ALA A 71 2.29 14.87 6.81
C ALA A 71 3.17 16.11 7.03
N ARG A 72 2.76 17.28 6.52
CA ARG A 72 3.48 18.56 6.72
C ARG A 72 3.49 18.99 8.18
N ALA A 73 2.37 18.77 8.89
CA ALA A 73 2.29 19.07 10.32
C ALA A 73 3.20 18.15 11.15
N ALA A 74 3.26 16.86 10.80
CA ALA A 74 4.06 15.86 11.51
C ALA A 74 5.57 15.97 11.22
N LEU A 75 5.96 16.34 9.99
CA LEU A 75 7.34 16.29 9.50
C LEU A 75 7.73 17.61 8.78
N PRO A 76 7.86 18.72 9.50
CA PRO A 76 8.13 20.04 8.91
C PRO A 76 9.48 20.13 8.17
N ASP A 77 10.43 19.24 8.47
CA ASP A 77 11.74 19.18 7.82
C ASP A 77 11.76 18.34 6.53
N CYS A 78 10.62 17.75 6.15
CA CYS A 78 10.47 17.01 4.90
C CYS A 78 9.73 17.84 3.85
N HIS A 79 9.97 17.53 2.59
CA HIS A 79 9.25 18.17 1.49
C HIS A 79 8.06 17.31 1.08
N PHE A 80 6.90 17.95 0.79
CA PHE A 80 5.68 17.23 0.39
C PHE A 80 5.08 17.85 -0.87
N VAL A 81 4.82 16.99 -1.87
CA VAL A 81 4.32 17.36 -3.19
C VAL A 81 2.99 16.65 -3.45
N GLU A 82 1.99 17.43 -3.83
CA GLU A 82 0.73 16.90 -4.35
C GLU A 82 0.91 16.52 -5.82
N ALA A 83 0.92 15.23 -6.12
CA ALA A 83 1.04 14.73 -7.49
C ALA A 83 0.52 13.30 -7.63
N ASP A 84 0.10 12.96 -8.85
CA ASP A 84 -0.08 11.58 -9.28
C ASP A 84 1.30 10.90 -9.44
N ILE A 85 1.47 9.73 -8.85
CA ILE A 85 2.71 8.93 -8.91
C ILE A 85 3.18 8.74 -10.36
N ARG A 86 2.25 8.51 -11.30
CA ARG A 86 2.55 8.31 -12.73
C ARG A 86 3.15 9.55 -13.40
N GLN A 87 2.83 10.73 -12.88
CA GLN A 87 3.23 12.02 -13.42
C GLN A 87 4.37 12.67 -12.63
N TYR A 88 4.75 12.10 -11.49
CA TYR A 88 5.82 12.64 -10.67
C TYR A 88 7.15 12.67 -11.43
N ARG A 89 7.81 13.83 -11.42
CA ARG A 89 9.10 14.07 -12.03
C ARG A 89 9.98 14.82 -11.04
N PRO A 90 10.99 14.14 -10.44
CA PRO A 90 11.92 14.79 -9.53
C PRO A 90 12.83 15.74 -10.33
N GLY A 91 13.28 16.82 -9.68
CA GLY A 91 14.21 17.78 -10.29
C GLY A 91 15.63 17.25 -10.50
N GLN A 92 15.96 16.09 -9.95
CA GLN A 92 17.23 15.37 -10.08
C GLN A 92 17.03 13.87 -9.86
N PRO A 93 17.96 13.01 -10.36
CA PRO A 93 17.88 11.58 -10.11
C PRO A 93 17.90 11.26 -8.61
N LEU A 94 17.21 10.16 -8.24
CA LEU A 94 16.99 9.73 -6.87
C LEU A 94 17.89 8.55 -6.50
N ASN A 95 18.42 8.53 -5.28
CA ASN A 95 19.09 7.34 -4.75
C ASN A 95 18.07 6.26 -4.32
N LEU A 96 16.90 6.70 -3.83
CA LEU A 96 15.86 5.79 -3.37
C LEU A 96 14.48 6.29 -3.79
N ILE A 97 13.72 5.40 -4.40
CA ILE A 97 12.26 5.52 -4.53
C ILE A 97 11.65 4.46 -3.62
N TYR A 98 10.81 4.91 -2.70
CA TYR A 98 10.15 4.08 -1.72
C TYR A 98 8.64 4.15 -1.92
N ALA A 99 7.95 3.01 -1.91
CA ALA A 99 6.50 2.94 -2.10
C ALA A 99 5.91 1.87 -1.18
N ASN A 100 5.27 2.28 -0.10
CA ASN A 100 4.65 1.37 0.85
C ASN A 100 3.13 1.45 0.80
N ALA A 101 2.47 0.36 0.42
CA ALA A 101 1.01 0.22 0.34
C ALA A 101 0.34 1.31 -0.52
N SER A 102 0.96 1.70 -1.62
CA SER A 102 0.49 2.74 -2.54
C SER A 102 0.33 2.26 -3.99
N LEU A 103 1.30 1.54 -4.55
CA LEU A 103 1.28 1.20 -5.97
C LEU A 103 0.17 0.22 -6.35
N GLN A 104 -0.40 -0.56 -5.43
CA GLN A 104 -1.57 -1.40 -5.71
C GLN A 104 -2.81 -0.62 -6.21
N TRP A 105 -2.81 0.70 -6.05
CA TRP A 105 -3.87 1.59 -6.53
C TRP A 105 -3.56 2.25 -7.87
N VAL A 106 -2.36 2.04 -8.39
CA VAL A 106 -1.90 2.61 -9.65
C VAL A 106 -1.99 1.54 -10.72
N PRO A 107 -2.69 1.78 -11.84
CA PRO A 107 -2.74 0.82 -12.95
C PRO A 107 -1.42 0.78 -13.74
N ASP A 108 -1.34 -0.14 -14.69
CA ASP A 108 -0.30 -0.21 -15.71
C ASP A 108 1.13 -0.33 -15.15
N HIS A 109 1.36 -1.29 -14.26
CA HIS A 109 2.68 -1.54 -13.68
C HIS A 109 3.76 -1.85 -14.72
N TYR A 110 3.38 -2.38 -15.88
CA TYR A 110 4.30 -2.63 -17.00
C TYR A 110 4.97 -1.35 -17.53
N ASP A 111 4.25 -0.23 -17.53
CA ASP A 111 4.80 1.07 -17.94
C ASP A 111 5.34 1.86 -16.74
N LEU A 112 4.67 1.74 -15.59
CA LEU A 112 5.02 2.49 -14.39
C LEU A 112 6.41 2.12 -13.84
N LEU A 113 6.71 0.82 -13.70
CA LEU A 113 7.96 0.40 -13.04
C LEU A 113 9.22 0.77 -13.82
N PRO A 114 9.31 0.57 -15.16
CA PRO A 114 10.43 1.06 -15.94
C PRO A 114 10.59 2.59 -15.86
N HIS A 115 9.46 3.31 -15.84
CA HIS A 115 9.48 4.75 -15.63
C HIS A 115 10.10 5.11 -14.27
N LEU A 116 9.68 4.50 -13.17
CA LEU A 116 10.24 4.75 -11.84
C LEU A 116 11.74 4.41 -11.77
N VAL A 117 12.16 3.30 -12.38
CA VAL A 117 13.58 2.93 -12.48
C VAL A 117 14.38 3.99 -13.23
N SER A 118 13.81 4.59 -14.28
CA SER A 118 14.50 5.64 -15.06
C SER A 118 14.79 6.90 -14.24
N LEU A 119 14.06 7.14 -13.15
CA LEU A 119 14.26 8.28 -12.24
C LEU A 119 15.38 8.04 -11.22
N LEU A 120 15.92 6.83 -11.11
CA LEU A 120 16.98 6.48 -10.19
C LEU A 120 18.35 6.86 -10.73
N THR A 121 19.28 7.15 -9.81
CA THR A 121 20.72 7.13 -10.11
C THR A 121 21.16 5.71 -10.46
N LEU A 122 22.37 5.55 -11.04
CA LEU A 122 23.05 4.25 -11.06
C LEU A 122 23.25 3.79 -9.60
N ASN A 123 23.07 2.49 -9.33
CA ASN A 123 23.03 1.88 -8.00
C ASN A 123 21.88 2.38 -7.11
N GLY A 124 20.98 3.24 -7.60
CA GLY A 124 19.78 3.65 -6.89
C GLY A 124 18.78 2.48 -6.74
N VAL A 125 17.89 2.59 -5.76
CA VAL A 125 16.97 1.50 -5.40
C VAL A 125 15.51 1.93 -5.55
N LEU A 126 14.70 1.07 -6.13
CA LEU A 126 13.25 1.09 -6.08
C LEU A 126 12.80 0.04 -5.06
N ALA A 127 12.22 0.48 -3.94
CA ALA A 127 11.73 -0.38 -2.88
C ALA A 127 10.21 -0.30 -2.79
N ILE A 128 9.52 -1.42 -2.97
CA ILE A 128 8.06 -1.51 -3.05
C ILE A 128 7.52 -2.53 -2.06
N GLN A 129 6.45 -2.18 -1.36
CA GLN A 129 5.62 -3.10 -0.61
C GLN A 129 4.15 -2.88 -0.98
N MET A 130 3.42 -3.96 -1.24
CA MET A 130 2.00 -3.93 -1.58
C MET A 130 1.23 -5.05 -0.88
N PRO A 131 -0.04 -4.82 -0.46
CA PRO A 131 -0.95 -5.91 -0.13
C PRO A 131 -1.16 -6.84 -1.33
N ASP A 132 -0.93 -8.15 -1.13
CA ASP A 132 -1.12 -9.20 -2.15
C ASP A 132 -2.31 -10.10 -1.75
N ASN A 133 -3.43 -9.47 -1.50
CA ASN A 133 -4.61 -10.03 -0.84
C ASN A 133 -5.83 -10.17 -1.77
N TRP A 134 -5.63 -10.14 -3.08
CA TRP A 134 -6.72 -10.27 -4.06
C TRP A 134 -7.53 -11.57 -3.89
N LEU A 135 -6.85 -12.67 -3.56
CA LEU A 135 -7.44 -14.00 -3.37
C LEU A 135 -7.79 -14.31 -1.90
N GLU A 136 -7.51 -13.38 -0.98
CA GLU A 136 -7.87 -13.58 0.42
C GLU A 136 -9.39 -13.53 0.60
N PRO A 137 -9.96 -14.32 1.54
CA PRO A 137 -11.41 -14.42 1.73
C PRO A 137 -12.09 -13.06 1.90
N THR A 138 -11.46 -12.11 2.58
CA THR A 138 -12.00 -10.73 2.71
C THR A 138 -12.28 -10.08 1.35
N HIS A 139 -11.37 -10.21 0.38
CA HIS A 139 -11.51 -9.57 -0.94
C HIS A 139 -12.35 -10.41 -1.89
N VAL A 140 -12.32 -11.73 -1.75
CA VAL A 140 -13.24 -12.62 -2.49
C VAL A 140 -14.68 -12.33 -2.09
N ALA A 141 -14.97 -12.25 -0.78
CA ALA A 141 -16.31 -11.97 -0.26
C ALA A 141 -16.86 -10.61 -0.72
N MET A 142 -16.02 -9.57 -0.86
CA MET A 142 -16.46 -8.27 -1.41
C MET A 142 -17.01 -8.42 -2.83
N ARG A 143 -16.30 -9.16 -3.69
CA ARG A 143 -16.72 -9.41 -5.08
C ARG A 143 -17.93 -10.31 -5.15
N GLU A 144 -18.01 -11.32 -4.29
CA GLU A 144 -19.17 -12.23 -4.19
C GLU A 144 -20.45 -11.48 -3.81
N VAL A 145 -20.39 -10.63 -2.78
CA VAL A 145 -21.55 -9.79 -2.39
C VAL A 145 -21.97 -8.84 -3.51
N ALA A 146 -21.00 -8.23 -4.19
CA ALA A 146 -21.31 -7.35 -5.30
C ALA A 146 -22.02 -8.11 -6.44
N LEU A 147 -21.53 -9.30 -6.79
CA LEU A 147 -22.14 -10.15 -7.80
C LEU A 147 -23.54 -10.61 -7.40
N GLU A 148 -23.76 -11.07 -6.13
CA GLU A 148 -25.07 -11.50 -5.61
C GLU A 148 -26.10 -10.37 -5.62
N GLN A 149 -25.67 -9.13 -5.46
CA GLN A 149 -26.54 -7.94 -5.35
C GLN A 149 -26.60 -7.10 -6.62
N ASP A 150 -26.01 -7.61 -7.72
CA ASP A 150 -25.97 -6.96 -9.03
C ASP A 150 -25.30 -5.57 -9.01
N TYR A 151 -24.24 -5.44 -8.18
CA TYR A 151 -23.39 -4.25 -8.17
C TYR A 151 -22.18 -4.43 -9.08
N PRO A 152 -21.68 -3.36 -9.72
CA PRO A 152 -20.46 -3.44 -10.51
C PRO A 152 -19.24 -3.75 -9.62
N ASP A 153 -18.25 -4.46 -10.17
CA ASP A 153 -16.97 -4.67 -9.49
C ASP A 153 -16.27 -3.32 -9.31
N ARG A 154 -15.98 -2.99 -8.06
CA ARG A 154 -15.30 -1.76 -7.62
C ARG A 154 -13.96 -2.06 -6.96
N GLY A 155 -13.56 -3.32 -6.93
CA GLY A 155 -12.27 -3.73 -6.42
C GLY A 155 -11.12 -3.17 -7.27
N ARG A 156 -9.95 -3.09 -6.66
CA ARG A 156 -8.74 -2.86 -7.45
C ARG A 156 -8.46 -4.03 -8.39
N GLU A 157 -7.68 -3.82 -9.42
CA GLU A 157 -7.18 -4.91 -10.24
C GLU A 157 -6.22 -5.84 -9.46
N PRO A 158 -6.12 -7.13 -9.84
CA PRO A 158 -5.11 -8.00 -9.29
C PRO A 158 -3.71 -7.48 -9.63
N LEU A 159 -2.76 -7.69 -8.72
CA LEU A 159 -1.36 -7.39 -9.02
C LEU A 159 -0.84 -8.33 -10.12
N PRO A 160 0.10 -7.87 -10.97
CA PRO A 160 0.89 -8.77 -11.79
C PRO A 160 1.51 -9.91 -10.98
N GLY A 161 1.74 -11.06 -11.60
CA GLY A 161 2.43 -12.17 -10.93
C GLY A 161 3.89 -11.84 -10.62
N VAL A 162 4.47 -12.56 -9.65
CA VAL A 162 5.87 -12.35 -9.23
C VAL A 162 6.85 -12.44 -10.41
N HIS A 163 6.63 -13.39 -11.33
CA HIS A 163 7.47 -13.53 -12.53
C HIS A 163 7.41 -12.30 -13.42
N ALA A 164 6.21 -11.71 -13.62
CA ALA A 164 6.08 -10.49 -14.40
C ALA A 164 6.81 -9.31 -13.76
N TYR A 165 6.74 -9.15 -12.45
CA TYR A 165 7.53 -8.11 -11.74
C TYR A 165 9.04 -8.31 -11.91
N TYR A 166 9.49 -9.55 -11.81
CA TYR A 166 10.90 -9.86 -12.02
C TYR A 166 11.35 -9.51 -13.44
N ASP A 167 10.59 -9.93 -14.46
CA ASP A 167 10.92 -9.67 -15.86
C ASP A 167 10.93 -8.17 -16.16
N ILE A 168 9.89 -7.43 -15.78
CA ILE A 168 9.79 -5.97 -15.98
C ILE A 168 11.01 -5.24 -15.40
N LEU A 169 11.39 -5.57 -14.16
CA LEU A 169 12.47 -4.86 -13.46
C LEU A 169 13.86 -5.32 -13.94
N SER A 170 14.02 -6.58 -14.29
CA SER A 170 15.27 -7.09 -14.89
C SER A 170 15.52 -6.49 -16.28
N GLU A 171 14.47 -6.40 -17.12
CA GLU A 171 14.54 -5.73 -18.42
C GLU A 171 14.84 -4.22 -18.28
N ALA A 172 14.37 -3.60 -17.18
CA ALA A 172 14.71 -2.22 -16.85
C ALA A 172 16.14 -2.04 -16.30
N GLY A 173 16.94 -3.11 -16.23
CA GLY A 173 18.34 -3.09 -15.80
C GLY A 173 18.55 -3.12 -14.29
N CYS A 174 17.66 -3.77 -13.55
CA CYS A 174 17.79 -3.94 -12.10
C CYS A 174 18.24 -5.35 -11.70
N ASP A 175 18.98 -5.43 -10.60
CA ASP A 175 19.07 -6.63 -9.76
C ASP A 175 17.87 -6.62 -8.80
N VAL A 176 17.16 -7.75 -8.69
CA VAL A 176 15.81 -7.79 -8.11
C VAL A 176 15.68 -8.84 -7.02
N ASP A 177 15.37 -8.42 -5.80
CA ASP A 177 14.96 -9.27 -4.68
C ASP A 177 13.44 -9.15 -4.48
N ILE A 178 12.72 -10.28 -4.53
CA ILE A 178 11.26 -10.34 -4.36
C ILE A 178 10.91 -11.39 -3.31
N TRP A 179 10.08 -11.01 -2.33
CA TRP A 179 9.57 -11.97 -1.35
C TRP A 179 8.13 -11.65 -0.94
N ARG A 180 7.50 -12.62 -0.28
CA ARG A 180 6.18 -12.48 0.34
C ARG A 180 6.26 -12.73 1.83
N THR A 181 5.47 -11.96 2.60
CA THR A 181 5.27 -12.18 4.03
C THR A 181 3.77 -12.17 4.30
N THR A 182 3.27 -13.20 4.98
CA THR A 182 1.90 -13.22 5.48
C THR A 182 1.89 -12.84 6.96
N TYR A 183 1.25 -11.71 7.28
CA TYR A 183 0.97 -11.31 8.66
C TYR A 183 -0.35 -11.93 9.10
N PHE A 184 -0.43 -12.34 10.36
CA PHE A 184 -1.67 -12.81 10.97
C PHE A 184 -2.10 -11.79 12.02
N HIS A 185 -3.09 -10.97 11.68
CA HIS A 185 -3.64 -9.98 12.60
C HIS A 185 -4.67 -10.64 13.52
N LYS A 186 -4.53 -10.40 14.82
CA LYS A 186 -5.51 -10.85 15.81
C LYS A 186 -6.69 -9.90 15.83
N MET A 187 -7.86 -10.39 15.43
CA MET A 187 -9.09 -9.63 15.38
C MET A 187 -10.04 -10.11 16.49
N SER A 188 -10.69 -9.17 17.16
CA SER A 188 -11.61 -9.47 18.26
C SER A 188 -12.97 -9.99 17.79
N SER A 189 -13.34 -9.75 16.54
CA SER A 189 -14.61 -10.13 15.93
C SER A 189 -14.58 -10.01 14.42
N HIS A 190 -15.58 -10.53 13.72
CA HIS A 190 -15.79 -10.30 12.29
C HIS A 190 -16.06 -8.83 11.98
N GLN A 191 -16.73 -8.11 12.88
CA GLN A 191 -16.89 -6.66 12.74
C GLN A 191 -15.54 -5.93 12.75
N ALA A 192 -14.59 -6.36 13.57
CA ALA A 192 -13.23 -5.78 13.57
C ALA A 192 -12.49 -5.98 12.22
N ILE A 193 -12.77 -7.11 11.51
CA ILE A 193 -12.27 -7.29 10.14
C ILE A 193 -12.91 -6.27 9.19
N ILE A 194 -14.22 -6.06 9.27
CA ILE A 194 -14.93 -5.06 8.47
C ILE A 194 -14.34 -3.66 8.72
N ASP A 195 -14.15 -3.30 9.98
CA ASP A 195 -13.57 -2.00 10.36
C ASP A 195 -12.15 -1.82 9.80
N TRP A 196 -11.34 -2.89 9.85
CA TRP A 196 -9.99 -2.89 9.27
C TRP A 196 -9.99 -2.61 7.76
N VAL A 197 -10.83 -3.31 6.99
CA VAL A 197 -10.86 -3.17 5.53
C VAL A 197 -11.66 -1.96 5.06
N SER A 198 -12.53 -1.38 5.90
CA SER A 198 -13.34 -0.19 5.56
C SER A 198 -12.50 1.04 5.26
N ALA A 199 -11.33 1.14 5.89
CA ALA A 199 -10.39 2.23 5.60
C ALA A 199 -9.67 2.08 4.24
N THR A 200 -9.76 0.93 3.59
CA THR A 200 -8.96 0.59 2.40
C THR A 200 -9.79 -0.17 1.35
N GLY A 201 -9.70 -1.51 1.35
CA GLY A 201 -10.24 -2.37 0.29
C GLY A 201 -11.76 -2.33 0.13
N LEU A 202 -12.51 -2.12 1.22
CA LEU A 202 -13.97 -2.06 1.20
C LEU A 202 -14.50 -0.67 0.78
N ARG A 203 -13.69 0.37 0.93
CA ARG A 203 -14.08 1.75 0.64
C ARG A 203 -14.62 1.97 -0.78
N PRO A 204 -13.99 1.49 -1.86
CA PRO A 204 -14.51 1.68 -3.22
C PRO A 204 -15.91 1.09 -3.43
N TRP A 205 -16.23 0.02 -2.72
CA TRP A 205 -17.54 -0.65 -2.81
C TRP A 205 -18.66 0.17 -2.16
N LEU A 206 -18.37 0.80 -1.00
CA LEU A 206 -19.38 1.48 -0.20
C LEU A 206 -19.65 2.92 -0.64
N GLN A 207 -18.70 3.59 -1.26
CA GLN A 207 -18.79 5.04 -1.56
C GLN A 207 -19.95 5.42 -2.49
N GLU A 208 -20.38 4.54 -3.38
CA GLU A 208 -21.44 4.80 -4.35
C GLU A 208 -22.79 4.20 -3.95
N LEU A 209 -22.84 3.48 -2.83
CA LEU A 209 -24.05 2.89 -2.30
C LEU A 209 -24.74 3.85 -1.34
N ASN A 210 -26.09 3.91 -1.41
CA ASN A 210 -26.88 4.60 -0.40
C ASN A 210 -26.89 3.82 0.93
N GLU A 211 -27.38 4.43 2.00
CA GLU A 211 -27.37 3.82 3.35
C GLU A 211 -28.05 2.44 3.42
N SER A 212 -29.15 2.24 2.71
CA SER A 212 -29.88 0.96 2.68
C SER A 212 -29.08 -0.12 1.98
N GLU A 213 -28.45 0.24 0.86
CA GLU A 213 -27.57 -0.63 0.08
C GLU A 213 -26.31 -0.99 0.87
N GLN A 214 -25.66 -0.01 1.52
CA GLN A 214 -24.51 -0.25 2.39
C GLN A 214 -24.85 -1.23 3.51
N LYS A 215 -25.99 -1.07 4.20
CA LYS A 215 -26.45 -1.98 5.25
C LYS A 215 -26.66 -3.40 4.73
N ARG A 216 -27.26 -3.54 3.53
CA ARG A 216 -27.49 -4.85 2.90
C ARG A 216 -26.17 -5.49 2.49
N PHE A 217 -25.26 -4.73 1.89
CA PHE A 217 -23.92 -5.19 1.50
C PHE A 217 -23.13 -5.67 2.72
N LEU A 218 -23.04 -4.84 3.75
CA LEU A 218 -22.26 -5.14 4.95
C LEU A 218 -22.84 -6.34 5.74
N LYS A 219 -24.17 -6.49 5.76
CA LYS A 219 -24.80 -7.67 6.39
C LYS A 219 -24.36 -8.97 5.69
N ARG A 220 -24.49 -9.04 4.36
CA ARG A 220 -24.10 -10.23 3.60
C ARG A 220 -22.58 -10.47 3.66
N TYR A 221 -21.81 -9.40 3.60
CA TYR A 221 -20.36 -9.46 3.75
C TYR A 221 -19.95 -10.05 5.11
N HIS A 222 -20.61 -9.62 6.20
CA HIS A 222 -20.38 -10.17 7.54
C HIS A 222 -20.67 -11.68 7.60
N GLU A 223 -21.79 -12.13 7.03
CA GLU A 223 -22.16 -13.55 6.96
C GLU A 223 -21.07 -14.38 6.27
N LEU A 224 -20.55 -13.91 5.13
CA LEU A 224 -19.47 -14.60 4.42
C LEU A 224 -18.16 -14.63 5.23
N LEU A 225 -17.86 -13.56 5.98
CA LEU A 225 -16.70 -13.56 6.86
C LEU A 225 -16.82 -14.56 8.01
N GLU A 226 -18.01 -14.75 8.58
CA GLU A 226 -18.26 -15.77 9.62
C GLU A 226 -18.00 -17.19 9.09
N GLU A 227 -18.36 -17.47 7.84
CA GLU A 227 -18.10 -18.75 7.18
C GLU A 227 -16.60 -19.00 6.93
N GLN A 228 -15.84 -17.95 6.59
CA GLN A 228 -14.45 -18.05 6.13
C GLN A 228 -13.41 -17.92 7.26
N TYR A 229 -13.74 -17.22 8.33
CA TYR A 229 -12.83 -16.94 9.43
C TYR A 229 -13.35 -17.52 10.76
N PRO A 230 -12.99 -18.76 11.09
CA PRO A 230 -13.45 -19.39 12.34
C PRO A 230 -12.83 -18.72 13.57
N LEU A 231 -13.59 -18.74 14.67
CA LEU A 231 -13.07 -18.35 15.97
C LEU A 231 -12.01 -19.37 16.44
N GLN A 232 -10.92 -18.85 16.98
CA GLN A 232 -9.91 -19.66 17.67
C GLN A 232 -10.42 -20.04 19.07
N GLU A 233 -9.75 -20.97 19.76
CA GLU A 233 -10.13 -21.42 21.11
C GLU A 233 -10.24 -20.29 22.14
N ASN A 234 -9.47 -19.21 21.96
CA ASN A 234 -9.50 -18.03 22.82
C ASN A 234 -10.53 -16.97 22.38
N GLY A 235 -11.39 -17.27 21.41
CA GLY A 235 -12.40 -16.37 20.87
C GLY A 235 -11.89 -15.29 19.92
N GLN A 236 -10.59 -15.30 19.58
CA GLN A 236 -10.02 -14.39 18.58
C GLN A 236 -10.15 -14.97 17.17
N ILE A 237 -9.99 -14.10 16.18
CA ILE A 237 -9.91 -14.48 14.76
C ILE A 237 -8.50 -14.14 14.27
N LEU A 238 -7.92 -15.01 13.44
CA LEU A 238 -6.67 -14.74 12.75
C LEU A 238 -6.95 -14.31 11.30
N LEU A 239 -6.75 -13.03 11.03
CA LEU A 239 -6.84 -12.47 9.69
C LEU A 239 -5.47 -12.59 9.01
N ALA A 240 -5.36 -13.49 8.03
CA ALA A 240 -4.20 -13.57 7.16
C ALA A 240 -4.13 -12.33 6.26
N PHE A 241 -2.97 -11.71 6.18
CA PHE A 241 -2.75 -10.51 5.37
C PHE A 241 -1.42 -10.60 4.62
N PRO A 242 -1.41 -11.25 3.46
CA PRO A 242 -0.21 -11.39 2.66
C PRO A 242 0.22 -10.08 2.01
N ARG A 243 1.53 -9.88 1.95
CA ARG A 243 2.17 -8.72 1.34
C ARG A 243 3.29 -9.14 0.43
N LEU A 244 3.40 -8.47 -0.71
CA LEU A 244 4.49 -8.60 -1.66
C LEU A 244 5.50 -7.48 -1.42
N PHE A 245 6.78 -7.85 -1.43
CA PHE A 245 7.91 -6.95 -1.27
C PHE A 245 8.84 -7.08 -2.48
N ILE A 246 9.35 -5.96 -2.95
CA ILE A 246 10.29 -5.88 -4.06
C ILE A 246 11.37 -4.86 -3.73
N VAL A 247 12.63 -5.23 -3.86
CA VAL A 247 13.77 -4.34 -3.84
C VAL A 247 14.52 -4.51 -5.16
N ALA A 248 14.51 -3.49 -5.98
CA ALA A 248 15.15 -3.49 -7.29
C ALA A 248 16.25 -2.43 -7.32
N GLN A 249 17.51 -2.88 -7.46
CA GLN A 249 18.67 -2.00 -7.54
C GLN A 249 19.11 -1.82 -8.98
N ARG A 250 19.05 -0.56 -9.46
CA ARG A 250 19.47 -0.21 -10.81
C ARG A 250 20.97 -0.46 -11.01
N GLN A 251 21.31 -1.29 -11.98
CA GLN A 251 22.68 -1.64 -12.30
C GLN A 251 23.38 -0.53 -13.12
N PRO A 252 24.73 -0.45 -13.07
CA PRO A 252 25.52 0.48 -13.87
C PRO A 252 25.33 0.37 -15.38
#